data_2d9328f5a1bcf068ebf183e28ccd895d
#
_entry.id   2d9328f5a1bcf068ebf183e28ccd895d
#
_cell.length_a   1.000
_cell.length_b   1.000
_cell.length_c   1.000
_cell.angle_alpha   90.00
_cell.angle_beta   90.00
_cell.angle_gamma   90.00
#
_symmetry.space_group_name_H-M   'P 1'
#
loop_
_entity.id
_entity.type
_entity.pdbx_description
1 polymer ?
#
loop_
_entity_poly.entity_id
_entity_poly.type
_entity_poly.pdbx_seq_one_letter_code
_entity_poly.pdbx_strand_id
1 'polypeptide(L)'
;MNDAQKLLADMKALGLKEGETILVHASMKALGTLETPEAVLDTLQKALGENGTLLLPALTYENVTPEHPVFDADKTVPCIGLLPRTFWKMPGVVRSVHPTHSVCARGKRAAELTALHGEDITPVGKNSPFMKLPEIGGRLLFIGEVLDCCTFMHGVEERFGTDYVLTKEKIRYVVNGEEKYMYGHDFKGWETTYRRVKEILDPAKNEIVTGKIGDAACYLIDVKALLKRAEEKLQENQHWFVVPRE
;
A
#
# COMPACT_ATOMS: atom_id res chain seq x y z
N MET A 1 -13.16 1.40 28.77
CA MET A 1 -12.46 1.92 27.58
C MET A 1 -13.34 1.62 26.40
N ASN A 2 -13.68 2.59 25.55
CA ASN A 2 -14.42 2.31 24.32
C ASN A 2 -13.51 1.68 23.26
N ASP A 3 -14.09 1.12 22.19
CA ASP A 3 -13.32 0.41 21.17
C ASP A 3 -12.24 1.28 20.54
N ALA A 4 -12.51 2.54 20.21
CA ALA A 4 -11.52 3.45 19.63
C ALA A 4 -10.32 3.69 20.56
N GLN A 5 -10.55 3.79 21.88
CA GLN A 5 -9.45 3.94 22.85
C GLN A 5 -8.62 2.66 22.96
N LYS A 6 -9.27 1.49 22.88
CA LYS A 6 -8.58 0.19 22.85
C LYS A 6 -7.74 0.06 21.59
N LEU A 7 -8.30 0.35 20.41
CA LEU A 7 -7.56 0.31 19.13
C LEU A 7 -6.34 1.25 19.17
N LEU A 8 -6.49 2.47 19.70
CA LEU A 8 -5.37 3.41 19.85
C LEU A 8 -4.27 2.87 20.78
N ALA A 9 -4.65 2.25 21.89
CA ALA A 9 -3.69 1.64 22.80
C ALA A 9 -2.95 0.47 22.15
N ASP A 10 -3.66 -0.40 21.43
CA ASP A 10 -3.09 -1.52 20.70
C ASP A 10 -2.12 -1.05 19.58
N MET A 11 -2.48 0.00 18.82
CA MET A 11 -1.62 0.62 17.81
C MET A 11 -0.30 1.12 18.43
N LYS A 12 -0.37 1.81 19.58
CA LYS A 12 0.83 2.28 20.31
C LYS A 12 1.65 1.11 20.84
N ALA A 13 1.01 0.07 21.37
CA ALA A 13 1.67 -1.12 21.87
C ALA A 13 2.37 -1.91 20.75
N LEU A 14 1.81 -1.94 19.54
CA LEU A 14 2.45 -2.51 18.34
C LEU A 14 3.69 -1.71 17.91
N GLY A 15 3.81 -0.46 18.36
CA GLY A 15 4.98 0.38 18.09
C GLY A 15 4.74 1.49 17.06
N LEU A 16 3.48 1.89 16.79
CA LEU A 16 3.20 3.11 16.03
C LEU A 16 3.60 4.34 16.86
N LYS A 17 4.27 5.28 16.22
CA LYS A 17 4.78 6.50 16.87
C LYS A 17 4.22 7.75 16.20
N GLU A 18 4.11 8.81 16.98
CA GLU A 18 3.75 10.13 16.46
C GLU A 18 4.82 10.64 15.46
N GLY A 19 4.38 11.30 14.41
CA GLY A 19 5.23 11.85 13.35
C GLY A 19 5.58 10.86 12.24
N GLU A 20 5.23 9.58 12.37
CA GLU A 20 5.57 8.59 11.34
C GLU A 20 4.70 8.71 10.09
N THR A 21 5.25 8.19 8.99
CA THR A 21 4.53 7.98 7.73
C THR A 21 4.28 6.49 7.57
N ILE A 22 3.00 6.12 7.51
CA ILE A 22 2.59 4.71 7.46
C ILE A 22 1.63 4.47 6.31
N LEU A 23 1.89 3.43 5.52
CA LEU A 23 0.97 2.89 4.53
C LEU A 23 0.28 1.66 5.12
N VAL A 24 -1.05 1.64 5.05
CA VAL A 24 -1.88 0.62 5.72
C VAL A 24 -2.57 -0.28 4.71
N HIS A 25 -2.42 -1.60 4.90
CA HIS A 25 -3.26 -2.64 4.33
C HIS A 25 -4.08 -3.26 5.46
N ALA A 26 -5.41 -3.31 5.34
CA ALA A 26 -6.24 -3.74 6.46
C ALA A 26 -7.50 -4.49 6.04
N SER A 27 -7.87 -5.45 6.88
CA SER A 27 -9.17 -6.10 6.87
C SER A 27 -10.01 -5.58 8.04
N MET A 28 -11.06 -4.80 7.75
CA MET A 28 -12.02 -4.36 8.77
C MET A 28 -12.65 -5.55 9.52
N LYS A 29 -12.95 -6.64 8.80
CA LYS A 29 -13.50 -7.84 9.41
C LYS A 29 -12.57 -8.46 10.44
N ALA A 30 -11.26 -8.42 10.20
CA ALA A 30 -10.27 -8.99 11.11
C ALA A 30 -10.13 -8.20 12.43
N LEU A 31 -10.41 -6.87 12.41
CA LEU A 31 -10.35 -6.02 13.61
C LEU A 31 -11.33 -6.45 14.70
N GLY A 32 -12.46 -7.06 14.34
CA GLY A 32 -13.48 -7.47 15.32
C GLY A 32 -14.10 -6.30 16.10
N THR A 33 -14.03 -5.08 15.58
CA THR A 33 -14.55 -3.86 16.22
C THR A 33 -15.95 -3.50 15.73
N LEU A 34 -16.73 -2.82 16.57
CA LEU A 34 -18.01 -2.18 16.20
C LEU A 34 -17.82 -0.74 15.69
N GLU A 35 -16.60 -0.22 15.70
CA GLU A 35 -16.30 1.13 15.19
C GLU A 35 -16.55 1.21 13.68
N THR A 36 -16.95 2.41 13.21
CA THR A 36 -17.10 2.68 11.79
C THR A 36 -15.74 2.75 11.10
N PRO A 37 -15.67 2.56 9.77
CA PRO A 37 -14.42 2.74 9.03
C PRO A 37 -13.78 4.10 9.24
N GLU A 38 -14.58 5.18 9.32
CA GLU A 38 -14.12 6.55 9.59
C GLU A 38 -13.47 6.64 10.98
N ALA A 39 -14.08 6.05 12.01
CA ALA A 39 -13.54 6.05 13.37
C ALA A 39 -12.22 5.28 13.47
N VAL A 40 -12.08 4.18 12.75
CA VAL A 40 -10.81 3.42 12.64
C VAL A 40 -9.73 4.26 11.96
N LEU A 41 -10.05 4.93 10.84
CA LEU A 41 -9.14 5.81 10.10
C LEU A 41 -8.71 7.02 10.92
N ASP A 42 -9.63 7.64 11.66
CA ASP A 42 -9.32 8.76 12.57
C ASP A 42 -8.48 8.29 13.75
N THR A 43 -8.68 7.06 14.23
CA THR A 43 -7.85 6.48 15.30
C THR A 43 -6.43 6.21 14.81
N LEU A 44 -6.25 5.72 13.58
CA LEU A 44 -4.94 5.60 12.94
C LEU A 44 -4.25 6.95 12.82
N GLN A 45 -4.95 7.98 12.32
CA GLN A 45 -4.40 9.33 12.21
C GLN A 45 -4.03 9.90 13.59
N LYS A 46 -4.86 9.66 14.61
CA LYS A 46 -4.59 10.07 15.99
C LYS A 46 -3.36 9.38 16.57
N ALA A 47 -3.12 8.10 16.23
CA ALA A 47 -1.90 7.40 16.64
C ALA A 47 -0.63 8.02 16.04
N LEU A 48 -0.75 8.57 14.82
CA LEU A 48 0.35 9.23 14.10
C LEU A 48 0.53 10.71 14.49
N GLY A 49 -0.46 11.33 15.15
CA GLY A 49 -0.44 12.74 15.55
C GLY A 49 -0.46 13.71 14.37
N GLU A 50 -0.31 15.01 14.66
CA GLU A 50 -0.39 16.10 13.68
C GLU A 50 0.75 16.08 12.65
N ASN A 51 1.93 15.61 13.04
CA ASN A 51 3.10 15.54 12.18
C ASN A 51 3.18 14.22 11.38
N GLY A 52 2.29 13.27 11.64
CA GLY A 52 2.25 11.99 10.96
C GLY A 52 1.53 12.04 9.61
N THR A 53 1.71 10.99 8.82
CA THR A 53 1.03 10.84 7.53
C THR A 53 0.52 9.42 7.37
N LEU A 54 -0.77 9.31 7.09
CA LEU A 54 -1.48 8.07 6.83
C LEU A 54 -1.66 7.90 5.33
N LEU A 55 -1.26 6.73 4.79
CA LEU A 55 -1.49 6.36 3.40
C LEU A 55 -2.29 5.05 3.33
N LEU A 56 -3.20 4.99 2.36
CA LEU A 56 -3.86 3.75 1.96
C LEU A 56 -3.80 3.58 0.44
N PRO A 57 -3.55 2.37 -0.08
CA PRO A 57 -3.73 2.10 -1.51
C PRO A 57 -5.16 2.44 -1.93
N ALA A 58 -5.31 3.05 -3.10
CA ALA A 58 -6.62 3.39 -3.69
C ALA A 58 -6.72 2.80 -5.11
N LEU A 59 -6.45 1.49 -5.20
CA LEU A 59 -6.31 0.77 -6.45
C LEU A 59 -7.62 0.72 -7.23
N THR A 60 -7.50 0.72 -8.56
CA THR A 60 -8.63 0.79 -9.50
C THR A 60 -8.47 -0.18 -10.68
N TYR A 61 -7.59 -1.16 -10.58
CA TYR A 61 -7.24 -2.11 -11.66
C TYR A 61 -8.43 -2.97 -12.14
N GLU A 62 -9.47 -3.15 -11.32
CA GLU A 62 -10.69 -3.84 -11.74
C GLU A 62 -11.65 -2.92 -12.52
N ASN A 63 -11.56 -1.60 -12.30
CA ASN A 63 -12.46 -0.62 -12.91
C ASN A 63 -11.82 0.05 -14.13
N VAL A 64 -10.50 0.14 -14.15
CA VAL A 64 -9.72 0.81 -15.20
C VAL A 64 -8.89 -0.25 -15.91
N THR A 65 -9.40 -0.68 -17.05
CA THR A 65 -8.86 -1.77 -17.88
C THR A 65 -8.61 -1.27 -19.30
N PRO A 66 -7.95 -2.05 -20.17
CA PRO A 66 -7.81 -1.68 -21.58
C PRO A 66 -9.16 -1.40 -22.29
N GLU A 67 -10.24 -2.08 -21.86
CA GLU A 67 -11.60 -1.93 -22.39
C GLU A 67 -12.30 -0.69 -21.80
N HIS A 68 -11.94 -0.32 -20.57
CA HIS A 68 -12.48 0.82 -19.83
C HIS A 68 -11.33 1.71 -19.30
N PRO A 69 -10.58 2.38 -20.20
CA PRO A 69 -9.29 2.99 -19.87
C PRO A 69 -9.38 4.35 -19.17
N VAL A 70 -10.56 4.76 -18.71
CA VAL A 70 -10.78 6.11 -18.13
C VAL A 70 -10.58 6.11 -16.64
N PHE A 71 -9.66 6.93 -16.16
CA PHE A 71 -9.41 7.23 -14.76
C PHE A 71 -9.58 8.73 -14.49
N ASP A 72 -10.37 9.05 -13.47
CA ASP A 72 -10.54 10.38 -12.91
C ASP A 72 -10.27 10.28 -11.40
N ALA A 73 -9.28 11.01 -10.91
CA ALA A 73 -8.84 10.90 -9.50
C ALA A 73 -9.96 11.23 -8.51
N ASP A 74 -10.91 12.11 -8.90
CA ASP A 74 -12.02 12.57 -8.07
C ASP A 74 -13.27 11.69 -8.20
N LYS A 75 -13.38 10.88 -9.27
CA LYS A 75 -14.60 10.12 -9.57
C LYS A 75 -14.42 8.60 -9.56
N THR A 76 -13.23 8.10 -9.95
CA THR A 76 -13.00 6.66 -10.04
C THR A 76 -12.87 6.04 -8.65
N VAL A 77 -13.88 5.26 -8.26
CA VAL A 77 -13.94 4.63 -6.94
C VAL A 77 -12.85 3.56 -6.81
N PRO A 78 -12.09 3.49 -5.69
CA PRO A 78 -11.18 2.37 -5.44
C PRO A 78 -11.91 1.02 -5.47
N CYS A 79 -11.36 0.02 -6.16
CA CYS A 79 -11.95 -1.33 -6.25
C CYS A 79 -11.67 -2.20 -5.02
N ILE A 80 -10.71 -1.81 -4.17
CA ILE A 80 -10.24 -2.58 -3.02
C ILE A 80 -10.86 -2.09 -1.71
N GLY A 81 -11.14 -3.02 -0.80
CA GLY A 81 -11.37 -2.83 0.63
C GLY A 81 -12.34 -1.71 1.07
N LEU A 82 -12.88 -1.83 2.28
CA LEU A 82 -13.78 -0.82 2.84
C LEU A 82 -13.01 0.44 3.29
N LEU A 83 -11.88 0.29 3.99
CA LEU A 83 -11.10 1.44 4.47
C LEU A 83 -10.58 2.34 3.35
N PRO A 84 -9.98 1.85 2.25
CA PRO A 84 -9.61 2.68 1.11
C PRO A 84 -10.78 3.45 0.49
N ARG A 85 -11.93 2.81 0.33
CA ARG A 85 -13.14 3.44 -0.23
C ARG A 85 -13.69 4.54 0.66
N THR A 86 -13.61 4.38 1.98
CA THR A 86 -13.99 5.40 2.96
C THR A 86 -12.96 6.53 2.99
N PHE A 87 -11.67 6.19 3.14
CA PHE A 87 -10.58 7.16 3.27
C PHE A 87 -10.52 8.14 2.11
N TRP A 88 -10.67 7.66 0.88
CA TRP A 88 -10.66 8.49 -0.32
C TRP A 88 -11.63 9.68 -0.26
N LYS A 89 -12.76 9.53 0.43
CA LYS A 89 -13.79 10.59 0.55
C LYS A 89 -13.67 11.44 1.79
N MET A 90 -12.74 11.13 2.70
CA MET A 90 -12.61 11.87 3.95
C MET A 90 -11.97 13.25 3.72
N PRO A 91 -12.37 14.26 4.50
CA PRO A 91 -11.78 15.60 4.44
C PRO A 91 -10.26 15.57 4.63
N GLY A 92 -9.54 16.39 3.86
CA GLY A 92 -8.09 16.53 3.92
C GLY A 92 -7.29 15.39 3.31
N VAL A 93 -7.96 14.41 2.69
CA VAL A 93 -7.30 13.35 1.93
C VAL A 93 -6.99 13.84 0.52
N VAL A 94 -5.76 13.62 0.08
CA VAL A 94 -5.30 13.81 -1.29
C VAL A 94 -5.02 12.46 -1.95
N ARG A 95 -5.22 12.35 -3.25
CA ARG A 95 -5.02 11.12 -4.01
C ARG A 95 -3.96 11.32 -5.08
N SER A 96 -3.00 10.40 -5.18
CA SER A 96 -2.02 10.40 -6.25
C SER A 96 -2.67 10.02 -7.59
N VAL A 97 -2.11 10.53 -8.69
CA VAL A 97 -2.67 10.32 -10.04
C VAL A 97 -1.98 9.13 -10.70
N HIS A 98 -2.62 7.96 -10.64
CA HIS A 98 -2.24 6.78 -11.42
C HIS A 98 -3.48 5.97 -11.77
N PRO A 99 -3.66 5.51 -13.04
CA PRO A 99 -4.93 4.90 -13.49
C PRO A 99 -5.31 3.62 -12.73
N THR A 100 -4.35 2.83 -12.30
CA THR A 100 -4.63 1.54 -11.64
C THR A 100 -4.13 1.46 -10.19
N HIS A 101 -3.05 2.19 -9.83
CA HIS A 101 -2.34 2.03 -8.55
C HIS A 101 -2.21 3.33 -7.74
N SER A 102 -3.20 4.22 -7.81
CA SER A 102 -3.21 5.43 -7.00
C SER A 102 -3.19 5.13 -5.49
N VAL A 103 -2.74 6.10 -4.70
CA VAL A 103 -2.67 6.07 -3.24
C VAL A 103 -3.36 7.29 -2.69
N CYS A 104 -4.19 7.13 -1.66
CA CYS A 104 -4.74 8.21 -0.86
C CYS A 104 -3.84 8.48 0.35
N ALA A 105 -3.66 9.76 0.69
CA ALA A 105 -2.83 10.19 1.80
C ALA A 105 -3.47 11.35 2.57
N ARG A 106 -3.30 11.36 3.90
CA ARG A 106 -3.70 12.46 4.80
C ARG A 106 -2.59 12.70 5.84
N GLY A 107 -2.22 13.93 6.07
CA GLY A 107 -1.22 14.34 7.05
C GLY A 107 -0.13 15.22 6.45
N LYS A 108 0.93 15.47 7.22
CA LYS A 108 1.95 16.48 6.93
C LYS A 108 2.64 16.32 5.57
N ARG A 109 2.92 15.08 5.14
CA ARG A 109 3.64 14.78 3.88
C ARG A 109 2.72 14.32 2.76
N ALA A 110 1.39 14.38 2.94
CA ALA A 110 0.43 13.83 2.00
C ALA A 110 0.60 14.41 0.57
N ALA A 111 0.65 15.74 0.44
CA ALA A 111 0.83 16.41 -0.86
C ALA A 111 2.19 16.07 -1.50
N GLU A 112 3.28 16.09 -0.72
CA GLU A 112 4.63 15.74 -1.19
C GLU A 112 4.69 14.32 -1.79
N LEU A 113 4.12 13.35 -1.07
CA LEU A 113 4.20 11.95 -1.46
C LEU A 113 3.33 11.61 -2.68
N THR A 114 2.23 12.33 -2.88
CA THR A 114 1.28 12.05 -3.96
C THR A 114 1.54 12.83 -5.25
N ALA A 115 2.36 13.89 -5.20
CA ALA A 115 2.47 14.89 -6.27
C ALA A 115 2.96 14.33 -7.62
N LEU A 116 3.96 13.45 -7.61
CA LEU A 116 4.69 13.07 -8.82
C LEU A 116 4.33 11.69 -9.37
N HIS A 117 3.39 10.96 -8.76
CA HIS A 117 3.01 9.62 -9.20
C HIS A 117 2.51 9.58 -10.67
N GLY A 118 1.89 10.65 -11.13
CA GLY A 118 1.42 10.79 -12.52
C GLY A 118 2.51 10.90 -13.57
N GLU A 119 3.77 11.03 -13.17
CA GLU A 119 4.94 11.05 -14.07
C GLU A 119 5.51 9.64 -14.31
N ASP A 120 5.13 8.66 -13.49
CA ASP A 120 5.56 7.28 -13.67
C ASP A 120 4.81 6.65 -14.85
N ILE A 121 5.50 5.78 -15.57
CA ILE A 121 4.95 5.00 -16.69
C ILE A 121 4.67 3.55 -16.30
N THR A 122 4.87 3.20 -15.02
CA THR A 122 4.61 1.89 -14.43
C THR A 122 3.75 2.06 -13.17
N PRO A 123 3.00 1.04 -12.75
CA PRO A 123 2.04 1.14 -11.65
C PRO A 123 2.64 1.55 -10.30
N VAL A 124 3.85 1.08 -9.97
CA VAL A 124 4.52 1.37 -8.70
C VAL A 124 5.96 1.86 -8.97
N GLY A 125 6.07 2.82 -9.88
CA GLY A 125 7.34 3.43 -10.28
C GLY A 125 7.99 4.26 -9.17
N LYS A 126 9.14 4.85 -9.50
CA LYS A 126 10.00 5.57 -8.53
C LYS A 126 9.33 6.77 -7.84
N ASN A 127 8.35 7.39 -8.50
CA ASN A 127 7.61 8.55 -7.97
C ASN A 127 6.32 8.14 -7.25
N SER A 128 5.98 6.86 -7.24
CA SER A 128 4.81 6.36 -6.52
C SER A 128 4.96 6.59 -5.01
N PRO A 129 3.89 6.88 -4.29
CA PRO A 129 3.94 6.97 -2.84
C PRO A 129 4.52 5.72 -2.17
N PHE A 130 4.35 4.53 -2.77
CA PHE A 130 4.94 3.29 -2.28
C PHE A 130 6.46 3.36 -2.28
N MET A 131 7.07 3.72 -3.41
CA MET A 131 8.54 3.72 -3.57
C MET A 131 9.23 4.94 -2.95
N LYS A 132 8.47 5.95 -2.52
CA LYS A 132 9.00 7.06 -1.71
C LYS A 132 9.12 6.71 -0.22
N LEU A 133 8.39 5.71 0.27
CA LEU A 133 8.45 5.33 1.70
C LEU A 133 9.85 4.95 2.19
N PRO A 134 10.70 4.17 1.47
CA PRO A 134 12.05 3.86 1.92
C PRO A 134 12.94 5.10 2.10
N GLU A 135 12.76 6.13 1.27
CA GLU A 135 13.55 7.36 1.31
C GLU A 135 13.32 8.17 2.59
N ILE A 136 12.11 8.08 3.14
CA ILE A 136 11.66 8.86 4.30
C ILE A 136 11.57 8.05 5.60
N GLY A 137 11.99 6.78 5.58
CA GLY A 137 11.86 5.89 6.74
C GLY A 137 10.41 5.56 7.07
N GLY A 138 9.53 5.47 6.07
CA GLY A 138 8.15 5.05 6.24
C GLY A 138 8.04 3.59 6.64
N ARG A 139 6.85 3.18 7.09
CA ARG A 139 6.57 1.78 7.45
C ARG A 139 5.27 1.30 6.80
N LEU A 140 5.15 -0.02 6.65
CA LEU A 140 3.90 -0.68 6.26
C LEU A 140 3.23 -1.24 7.51
N LEU A 141 1.93 -1.01 7.63
CA LEU A 141 1.09 -1.65 8.64
C LEU A 141 0.09 -2.58 7.98
N PHE A 142 0.15 -3.85 8.32
CA PHE A 142 -0.84 -4.83 7.94
C PHE A 142 -1.74 -5.15 9.13
N ILE A 143 -3.05 -5.00 8.96
CA ILE A 143 -4.07 -5.32 9.96
C ILE A 143 -4.87 -6.51 9.45
N GLY A 144 -4.63 -7.68 10.04
CA GLY A 144 -5.11 -8.99 9.57
C GLY A 144 -4.08 -9.72 8.70
N GLU A 145 -4.38 -10.96 8.34
CA GLU A 145 -3.53 -11.81 7.48
C GLU A 145 -3.66 -11.40 6.00
N VAL A 146 -3.23 -10.16 5.69
CA VAL A 146 -3.35 -9.54 4.37
C VAL A 146 -2.00 -9.22 3.74
N LEU A 147 -0.93 -9.92 4.13
CA LEU A 147 0.42 -9.70 3.60
C LEU A 147 0.53 -9.93 2.09
N ASP A 148 -0.27 -10.83 1.53
CA ASP A 148 -0.30 -11.06 0.08
C ASP A 148 -0.85 -9.86 -0.71
N CYS A 149 -1.51 -8.90 -0.04
CA CYS A 149 -1.94 -7.63 -0.63
C CYS A 149 -0.84 -6.55 -0.64
N CYS A 150 0.43 -6.89 -0.36
CA CYS A 150 1.53 -5.94 -0.25
C CYS A 150 1.88 -5.27 -1.57
N THR A 151 1.17 -4.22 -1.95
CA THR A 151 1.39 -3.47 -3.19
C THR A 151 2.81 -2.87 -3.29
N PHE A 152 3.47 -2.60 -2.16
CA PHE A 152 4.87 -2.17 -2.14
C PHE A 152 5.79 -3.17 -2.87
N MET A 153 5.52 -4.47 -2.75
CA MET A 153 6.33 -5.50 -3.40
C MET A 153 6.29 -5.43 -4.92
N HIS A 154 5.18 -4.97 -5.51
CA HIS A 154 5.12 -4.73 -6.95
C HIS A 154 6.20 -3.71 -7.38
N GLY A 155 6.40 -2.63 -6.59
CA GLY A 155 7.44 -1.65 -6.87
C GLY A 155 8.86 -2.21 -6.70
N VAL A 156 9.06 -3.14 -5.78
CA VAL A 156 10.35 -3.85 -5.64
C VAL A 156 10.61 -4.71 -6.89
N GLU A 157 9.61 -5.44 -7.36
CA GLU A 157 9.69 -6.27 -8.56
C GLU A 157 9.88 -5.45 -9.84
N GLU A 158 9.16 -4.32 -9.98
CA GLU A 158 9.35 -3.37 -11.07
C GLU A 158 10.77 -2.80 -11.09
N ARG A 159 11.26 -2.36 -9.93
CA ARG A 159 12.60 -1.79 -9.75
C ARG A 159 13.71 -2.82 -10.04
N PHE A 160 13.52 -4.05 -9.63
CA PHE A 160 14.44 -5.16 -9.91
C PHE A 160 14.41 -5.53 -11.40
N GLY A 161 13.27 -5.42 -12.07
CA GLY A 161 13.06 -5.78 -13.47
C GLY A 161 12.78 -7.26 -13.65
N THR A 162 11.90 -7.84 -12.82
CA THR A 162 11.45 -9.22 -13.00
C THR A 162 10.74 -9.41 -14.34
N ASP A 163 10.80 -10.61 -14.90
CA ASP A 163 10.28 -10.93 -16.24
C ASP A 163 8.76 -11.10 -16.31
N TYR A 164 8.07 -11.01 -15.15
CA TYR A 164 6.64 -11.30 -15.02
C TYR A 164 5.78 -10.13 -14.54
N VAL A 165 6.37 -9.07 -13.96
CA VAL A 165 5.57 -8.04 -13.25
C VAL A 165 4.86 -7.09 -14.21
N LEU A 166 5.50 -6.69 -15.31
CA LEU A 166 4.96 -5.69 -16.23
C LEU A 166 4.45 -6.31 -17.53
N THR A 167 3.44 -5.68 -18.12
CA THR A 167 3.01 -5.97 -19.49
C THR A 167 4.14 -5.70 -20.48
N LYS A 168 4.17 -6.45 -21.60
CA LYS A 168 5.17 -6.25 -22.67
C LYS A 168 4.95 -4.93 -23.39
N GLU A 169 3.69 -4.58 -23.61
CA GLU A 169 3.28 -3.38 -24.34
C GLU A 169 2.63 -2.38 -23.39
N LYS A 170 2.74 -1.09 -23.72
CA LYS A 170 2.03 -0.04 -23.00
C LYS A 170 0.54 -0.08 -23.32
N ILE A 171 -0.26 0.09 -22.30
CA ILE A 171 -1.71 0.21 -22.36
C ILE A 171 -2.05 1.70 -22.48
N ARG A 172 -3.03 2.00 -23.32
CA ARG A 172 -3.61 3.34 -23.44
C ARG A 172 -4.58 3.59 -22.29
N TYR A 173 -4.39 4.70 -21.59
CA TYR A 173 -5.30 5.21 -20.54
C TYR A 173 -5.72 6.64 -20.85
N VAL A 174 -6.87 7.06 -20.33
CA VAL A 174 -7.30 8.47 -20.28
C VAL A 174 -7.30 8.86 -18.80
N VAL A 175 -6.31 9.65 -18.39
CA VAL A 175 -6.05 10.02 -17.00
C VAL A 175 -6.42 11.47 -16.79
N ASN A 176 -7.48 11.75 -16.02
CA ASN A 176 -8.02 13.10 -15.81
C ASN A 176 -8.28 13.86 -17.14
N GLY A 177 -8.73 13.15 -18.19
CA GLY A 177 -9.01 13.70 -19.50
C GLY A 177 -7.83 13.74 -20.47
N GLU A 178 -6.62 13.37 -20.04
CA GLU A 178 -5.42 13.32 -20.89
C GLU A 178 -5.08 11.88 -21.28
N GLU A 179 -4.70 11.68 -22.54
CA GLU A 179 -4.27 10.37 -23.02
C GLU A 179 -2.84 10.07 -22.58
N LYS A 180 -2.63 8.90 -21.98
CA LYS A 180 -1.32 8.41 -21.52
C LYS A 180 -1.11 6.95 -21.91
N TYR A 181 0.14 6.59 -22.18
CA TYR A 181 0.57 5.23 -22.51
C TYR A 181 1.51 4.71 -21.40
N MET A 182 1.05 3.74 -20.64
CA MET A 182 1.73 3.24 -19.45
C MET A 182 1.75 1.71 -19.45
N TYR A 183 2.76 1.10 -18.84
CA TYR A 183 2.75 -0.34 -18.58
C TYR A 183 1.71 -0.67 -17.49
N GLY A 184 1.13 -1.86 -17.57
CA GLY A 184 0.31 -2.44 -16.52
C GLY A 184 1.05 -3.54 -15.78
N HIS A 185 0.48 -4.05 -14.69
CA HIS A 185 0.90 -5.33 -14.12
C HIS A 185 0.27 -6.48 -14.92
N ASP A 186 1.05 -7.52 -15.20
CA ASP A 186 0.60 -8.70 -15.94
C ASP A 186 0.50 -9.94 -15.02
N PHE A 187 1.57 -10.25 -14.30
CA PHE A 187 1.70 -11.49 -13.50
C PHE A 187 1.25 -12.75 -14.25
N LYS A 188 1.35 -12.74 -15.57
CA LYS A 188 0.83 -13.80 -16.43
C LYS A 188 1.45 -15.16 -16.09
N GLY A 189 0.58 -16.09 -15.67
CA GLY A 189 0.98 -17.43 -15.28
C GLY A 189 1.54 -17.53 -13.85
N TRP A 190 1.54 -16.42 -13.09
CA TRP A 190 2.06 -16.37 -11.72
C TRP A 190 1.01 -15.87 -10.72
N GLU A 191 1.08 -16.40 -9.50
CA GLU A 191 0.36 -15.93 -8.33
C GLU A 191 1.35 -15.41 -7.29
N THR A 192 1.09 -14.23 -6.73
CA THR A 192 1.96 -13.59 -5.74
C THR A 192 1.89 -14.31 -4.38
N THR A 193 3.03 -14.42 -3.70
CA THR A 193 3.18 -15.03 -2.37
C THR A 193 3.89 -14.08 -1.41
N TYR A 194 3.43 -12.82 -1.33
CA TYR A 194 4.09 -11.77 -0.54
C TYR A 194 4.06 -12.03 0.97
N ARG A 195 3.25 -12.98 1.46
CA ARG A 195 3.35 -13.46 2.85
C ARG A 195 4.75 -13.96 3.20
N ARG A 196 5.56 -14.34 2.20
CA ARG A 196 6.96 -14.77 2.38
C ARG A 196 7.91 -13.66 2.83
N VAL A 197 7.48 -12.40 2.86
CA VAL A 197 8.26 -11.29 3.46
C VAL A 197 8.59 -11.58 4.94
N LYS A 198 7.76 -12.36 5.63
CA LYS A 198 8.05 -12.81 7.01
C LYS A 198 9.29 -13.71 7.12
N GLU A 199 9.68 -14.39 6.05
CA GLU A 199 10.81 -15.30 6.03
C GLU A 199 12.15 -14.58 5.87
N ILE A 200 12.13 -13.33 5.38
CA ILE A 200 13.32 -12.55 5.05
C ILE A 200 13.60 -11.39 6.02
N LEU A 201 12.63 -11.02 6.84
CA LEU A 201 12.74 -9.93 7.80
C LEU A 201 13.13 -10.42 9.19
N ASP A 202 14.03 -9.71 9.85
CA ASP A 202 14.59 -10.06 11.17
C ASP A 202 13.84 -9.32 12.30
N PRO A 203 13.03 -10.04 13.11
CA PRO A 203 12.33 -9.41 14.24
C PRO A 203 13.27 -8.84 15.30
N ALA A 204 14.47 -9.44 15.48
CA ALA A 204 15.44 -8.97 16.48
C ALA A 204 16.04 -7.59 16.09
N LYS A 205 15.96 -7.22 14.82
CA LYS A 205 16.35 -5.90 14.30
C LYS A 205 15.19 -4.94 14.14
N ASN A 206 13.99 -5.32 14.59
CA ASN A 206 12.75 -4.60 14.36
C ASN A 206 12.43 -4.35 12.86
N GLU A 207 12.96 -5.19 11.96
CA GLU A 207 12.61 -5.13 10.54
C GLU A 207 11.12 -5.49 10.32
N ILE A 208 10.58 -6.34 11.20
CA ILE A 208 9.17 -6.67 11.33
C ILE A 208 8.79 -6.76 12.81
N VAL A 209 7.72 -6.10 13.21
CA VAL A 209 7.11 -6.22 14.54
C VAL A 209 5.74 -6.86 14.39
N THR A 210 5.47 -7.87 15.22
CA THR A 210 4.19 -8.59 15.21
C THR A 210 3.41 -8.29 16.49
N GLY A 211 2.09 -8.24 16.39
CA GLY A 211 1.22 -7.99 17.53
C GLY A 211 -0.26 -8.05 17.15
N LYS A 212 -1.10 -7.36 17.91
CA LYS A 212 -2.55 -7.30 17.65
C LYS A 212 -3.05 -5.87 17.71
N ILE A 213 -4.06 -5.59 16.91
CA ILE A 213 -4.94 -4.41 17.02
C ILE A 213 -6.37 -4.93 16.99
N GLY A 214 -7.15 -4.73 18.07
CA GLY A 214 -8.40 -5.44 18.26
C GLY A 214 -8.18 -6.94 18.26
N ASP A 215 -8.93 -7.67 17.44
CA ASP A 215 -8.78 -9.12 17.26
C ASP A 215 -7.78 -9.49 16.14
N ALA A 216 -7.39 -8.52 15.31
CA ALA A 216 -6.52 -8.76 14.17
C ALA A 216 -5.07 -9.03 14.56
N ALA A 217 -4.48 -10.08 14.00
CA ALA A 217 -3.02 -10.20 13.92
C ALA A 217 -2.48 -9.07 13.04
N CYS A 218 -1.37 -8.44 13.45
CA CYS A 218 -0.82 -7.27 12.77
C CYS A 218 0.68 -7.40 12.57
N TYR A 219 1.14 -6.77 11.49
CA TYR A 219 2.55 -6.70 11.12
C TYR A 219 2.92 -5.25 10.82
N LEU A 220 3.94 -4.74 11.49
CA LEU A 220 4.49 -3.43 11.26
C LEU A 220 5.90 -3.60 10.71
N ILE A 221 6.12 -3.19 9.46
CA ILE A 221 7.31 -3.52 8.67
C ILE A 221 8.08 -2.26 8.31
N ASP A 222 9.39 -2.27 8.53
CA ASP A 222 10.33 -1.28 8.03
C ASP A 222 10.50 -1.45 6.51
N VAL A 223 10.09 -0.45 5.72
CA VAL A 223 10.11 -0.58 4.25
C VAL A 223 11.52 -0.54 3.67
N LYS A 224 12.47 0.11 4.35
CA LYS A 224 13.86 0.16 3.89
C LYS A 224 14.54 -1.20 4.06
N ALA A 225 14.27 -1.86 5.18
CA ALA A 225 14.70 -3.23 5.40
C ALA A 225 14.03 -4.19 4.41
N LEU A 226 12.70 -4.07 4.22
CA LEU A 226 11.97 -4.91 3.27
C LEU A 226 12.51 -4.76 1.85
N LEU A 227 12.71 -3.53 1.36
CA LEU A 227 13.29 -3.28 0.04
C LEU A 227 14.62 -4.01 -0.14
N LYS A 228 15.54 -3.81 0.81
CA LYS A 228 16.88 -4.44 0.77
C LYS A 228 16.79 -5.96 0.76
N ARG A 229 16.04 -6.55 1.70
CA ARG A 229 15.92 -7.99 1.84
C ARG A 229 15.23 -8.64 0.63
N ALA A 230 14.22 -7.97 0.10
CA ALA A 230 13.51 -8.47 -1.07
C ALA A 230 14.39 -8.43 -2.33
N GLU A 231 15.16 -7.35 -2.56
CA GLU A 231 16.12 -7.28 -3.67
C GLU A 231 17.20 -8.36 -3.55
N GLU A 232 17.74 -8.63 -2.34
CA GLU A 232 18.67 -9.72 -2.09
C GLU A 232 18.07 -11.09 -2.50
N LYS A 233 16.79 -11.33 -2.17
CA LYS A 233 16.11 -12.57 -2.56
C LYS A 233 15.80 -12.68 -4.04
N LEU A 234 15.42 -11.59 -4.69
CA LEU A 234 15.21 -11.56 -6.13
C LEU A 234 16.50 -11.80 -6.92
N GLN A 235 17.68 -11.38 -6.40
CA GLN A 235 18.99 -11.69 -6.97
C GLN A 235 19.29 -13.20 -6.90
N GLU A 236 18.89 -13.88 -5.82
CA GLU A 236 19.04 -15.34 -5.68
C GLU A 236 18.06 -16.10 -6.59
N ASN A 237 16.80 -15.63 -6.65
CA ASN A 237 15.72 -16.21 -7.44
C ASN A 237 14.68 -15.15 -7.76
N GLN A 238 14.60 -14.69 -9.01
CA GLN A 238 13.63 -13.66 -9.42
C GLN A 238 12.16 -14.06 -9.23
N HIS A 239 11.87 -15.34 -9.09
CA HIS A 239 10.52 -15.88 -8.85
C HIS A 239 10.25 -16.18 -7.35
N TRP A 240 11.07 -15.67 -6.43
CA TRP A 240 10.91 -15.96 -5.00
C TRP A 240 9.53 -15.59 -4.44
N PHE A 241 8.96 -14.50 -4.92
CA PHE A 241 7.68 -13.97 -4.41
C PHE A 241 6.47 -14.37 -5.25
N VAL A 242 6.64 -15.30 -6.17
CA VAL A 242 5.56 -15.84 -7.00
C VAL A 242 5.63 -17.36 -7.08
N VAL A 243 4.48 -17.97 -7.38
CA VAL A 243 4.37 -19.40 -7.72
C VAL A 243 3.61 -19.55 -9.03
N PRO A 244 3.85 -20.61 -9.81
CA PRO A 244 3.04 -20.86 -10.99
C PRO A 244 1.56 -20.93 -10.63
N ARG A 245 0.72 -20.26 -11.42
CA ARG A 245 -0.74 -20.35 -11.29
C ARG A 245 -1.20 -21.70 -11.85
N GLU A 246 -1.95 -22.45 -11.08
CA GLU A 246 -2.56 -23.72 -11.50
C GLU A 246 -3.65 -23.53 -12.58
#